data_c1daf37cc2668631ab6bdffc9e1cb882
#
_entry.id   c1daf37cc2668631ab6bdffc9e1cb882
#
_cell.length_a   1.000
_cell.length_b   1.000
_cell.length_c   1.000
_cell.angle_alpha   90.00
_cell.angle_beta   90.00
_cell.angle_gamma   90.00
#
_symmetry.space_group_name_H-M   'P 1'
#
loop_
_entity.id
_entity.type
_entity.pdbx_description
1 polymer ?
#
loop_
_entity_poly.entity_id
_entity_poly.type
_entity_poly.pdbx_seq_one_letter_code
_entity_poly.pdbx_strand_id
1 'polypeptide(L)'
;MFALNCRFQIAAILILFVIGVDYVQNPHLKLRSSKFFKLLLGSMALNLCLDMGTVYTITHMDSVSPSVNRLLHQFFIFSVIMVLFLTYLYIRMLADPQSRIRSKKIWVLMVPVGIAVLEIINGRLYYYNDGTSAYSYGPMVITVYACGFIYTVLGIRAAFHREGILSKKQKSSVVFGTILWFVILLVQMCFPYLLLSGLGFSLML
;
A
#
# COMPACT_ATOMS: atom_id res chain seq x y z
N MET A 1 -23.75 10.01 -3.53
CA MET A 1 -23.38 8.58 -3.49
C MET A 1 -21.86 8.38 -3.58
N PHE A 2 -21.14 8.98 -4.54
CA PHE A 2 -19.68 8.87 -4.66
C PHE A 2 -18.91 9.22 -3.36
N ALA A 3 -19.24 10.35 -2.71
CA ALA A 3 -18.58 10.75 -1.46
C ALA A 3 -18.75 9.75 -0.31
N LEU A 4 -19.87 9.02 -0.27
CA LEU A 4 -20.11 8.00 0.75
C LEU A 4 -19.24 6.76 0.52
N ASN A 5 -19.00 6.40 -0.75
CA ASN A 5 -18.11 5.30 -1.12
C ASN A 5 -16.63 5.64 -0.92
N CYS A 6 -16.25 6.94 -0.95
CA CYS A 6 -14.87 7.41 -0.76
C CYS A 6 -14.56 7.90 0.68
N ARG A 7 -15.44 7.67 1.66
CA ARG A 7 -15.27 8.18 3.04
C ARG A 7 -13.95 7.78 3.70
N PHE A 8 -13.51 6.55 3.51
CA PHE A 8 -12.25 6.06 4.08
C PHE A 8 -11.03 6.60 3.34
N GLN A 9 -11.13 6.81 2.04
CA GLN A 9 -10.09 7.44 1.23
C GLN A 9 -9.90 8.91 1.62
N ILE A 10 -10.99 9.63 1.86
CA ILE A 10 -10.93 11.02 2.34
C ILE A 10 -10.26 11.08 3.72
N ALA A 11 -10.65 10.20 4.65
CA ALA A 11 -10.01 10.11 5.97
C ALA A 11 -8.51 9.80 5.83
N ALA A 12 -8.14 8.86 4.95
CA ALA A 12 -6.75 8.50 4.68
C ALA A 12 -5.94 9.67 4.12
N ILE A 13 -6.50 10.47 3.22
CA ILE A 13 -5.86 11.67 2.67
C ILE A 13 -5.60 12.70 3.77
N LEU A 14 -6.55 12.92 4.67
CA LEU A 14 -6.38 13.86 5.78
C LEU A 14 -5.27 13.40 6.73
N ILE A 15 -5.21 12.11 7.07
CA ILE A 15 -4.14 11.54 7.89
C ILE A 15 -2.79 11.71 7.18
N LEU A 16 -2.72 11.35 5.90
CA LEU A 16 -1.49 11.46 5.12
C LEU A 16 -1.02 12.92 4.98
N PHE A 17 -1.97 13.86 4.85
CA PHE A 17 -1.68 15.29 4.82
C PHE A 17 -1.07 15.76 6.15
N VAL A 18 -1.65 15.38 7.29
CA VAL A 18 -1.12 15.73 8.62
C VAL A 18 0.30 15.18 8.80
N ILE A 19 0.53 13.90 8.44
CA ILE A 19 1.87 13.28 8.49
C ILE A 19 2.84 14.03 7.57
N GLY A 20 2.40 14.41 6.36
CA GLY A 20 3.21 15.16 5.40
C GLY A 20 3.60 16.55 5.92
N VAL A 21 2.67 17.26 6.53
CA VAL A 21 2.92 18.59 7.14
C VAL A 21 3.90 18.45 8.31
N ASP A 22 3.66 17.51 9.23
CA ASP A 22 4.56 17.23 10.35
C ASP A 22 5.98 16.90 9.85
N TYR A 23 6.05 16.05 8.82
CA TYR A 23 7.33 15.70 8.21
C TYR A 23 8.06 16.90 7.59
N VAL A 24 7.36 17.85 6.96
CA VAL A 24 7.98 19.04 6.35
C VAL A 24 8.43 20.06 7.41
N GLN A 25 7.65 20.22 8.48
CA GLN A 25 7.93 21.19 9.54
C GLN A 25 9.07 20.78 10.47
N ASN A 26 9.28 19.47 10.63
CA ASN A 26 10.33 18.99 11.53
C ASN A 26 11.67 18.82 10.80
N PRO A 27 12.80 19.27 11.40
CA PRO A 27 14.11 19.09 10.80
C PRO A 27 14.48 17.60 10.77
N HIS A 28 14.77 17.10 9.60
CA HIS A 28 15.17 15.69 9.43
C HIS A 28 16.64 15.56 9.14
N LEU A 29 17.27 14.58 9.77
CA LEU A 29 18.60 14.15 9.40
C LEU A 29 18.58 13.66 7.93
N LYS A 30 19.61 14.01 7.15
CA LYS A 30 19.76 13.58 5.75
C LYS A 30 20.09 12.07 5.66
N LEU A 31 19.26 11.23 6.25
CA LEU A 31 19.40 9.77 6.25
C LEU A 31 18.79 9.15 5.01
N ARG A 32 19.26 7.96 4.66
CA ARG A 32 18.67 7.15 3.58
C ARG A 32 17.19 6.84 3.85
N SER A 33 16.84 6.52 5.09
CA SER A 33 15.47 6.28 5.53
C SER A 33 14.53 7.45 5.22
N SER A 34 15.00 8.70 5.36
CA SER A 34 14.24 9.90 5.04
C SER A 34 13.87 9.98 3.53
N LYS A 35 14.77 9.55 2.64
CA LYS A 35 14.46 9.49 1.20
C LYS A 35 13.39 8.44 0.89
N PHE A 36 13.49 7.26 1.52
CA PHE A 36 12.49 6.20 1.36
C PHE A 36 11.15 6.61 1.95
N PHE A 37 11.13 7.34 3.07
CA PHE A 37 9.90 7.87 3.65
C PHE A 37 9.20 8.86 2.71
N LYS A 38 9.93 9.80 2.10
CA LYS A 38 9.36 10.72 1.10
C LYS A 38 8.77 9.98 -0.10
N LEU A 39 9.49 8.98 -0.60
CA LEU A 39 9.03 8.17 -1.72
C LEU A 39 7.76 7.38 -1.33
N LEU A 40 7.74 6.84 -0.12
CA LEU A 40 6.58 6.11 0.42
C LEU A 40 5.36 7.03 0.56
N LEU A 41 5.52 8.23 1.15
CA LEU A 41 4.47 9.24 1.24
C LEU A 41 3.89 9.60 -0.13
N GLY A 42 4.74 9.89 -1.11
CA GLY A 42 4.32 10.20 -2.48
C GLY A 42 3.61 9.03 -3.15
N SER A 43 4.10 7.81 -2.95
CA SER A 43 3.46 6.59 -3.49
C SER A 43 2.10 6.31 -2.84
N MET A 44 1.94 6.58 -1.54
CA MET A 44 0.65 6.45 -0.86
C MET A 44 -0.35 7.50 -1.35
N ALA A 45 0.08 8.75 -1.53
CA ALA A 45 -0.78 9.80 -2.09
C ALA A 45 -1.27 9.42 -3.51
N LEU A 46 -0.36 8.94 -4.36
CA LEU A 46 -0.72 8.45 -5.69
C LEU A 46 -1.70 7.27 -5.62
N ASN A 47 -1.46 6.32 -4.72
CA ASN A 47 -2.33 5.17 -4.51
C ASN A 47 -3.76 5.60 -4.12
N LEU A 48 -3.89 6.58 -3.20
CA LEU A 48 -5.20 7.10 -2.80
C LEU A 48 -5.92 7.81 -3.95
N CYS A 49 -5.20 8.56 -4.79
CA CYS A 49 -5.79 9.17 -5.98
C CYS A 49 -6.30 8.12 -6.97
N LEU A 50 -5.51 7.05 -7.19
CA LEU A 50 -5.90 5.94 -8.05
C LEU A 50 -7.09 5.17 -7.46
N ASP A 51 -7.13 4.94 -6.14
CA ASP A 51 -8.24 4.28 -5.45
C ASP A 51 -9.55 5.07 -5.65
N MET A 52 -9.55 6.38 -5.43
CA MET A 52 -10.71 7.22 -5.71
C MET A 52 -11.13 7.19 -7.19
N GLY A 53 -10.15 7.18 -8.09
CA GLY A 53 -10.40 7.03 -9.53
C GLY A 53 -11.07 5.70 -9.87
N THR A 54 -10.65 4.58 -9.25
CA THR A 54 -11.26 3.27 -9.49
C THR A 54 -12.71 3.22 -8.98
N VAL A 55 -13.00 3.81 -7.83
CA VAL A 55 -14.39 3.95 -7.32
C VAL A 55 -15.23 4.76 -8.29
N TYR A 56 -14.69 5.88 -8.81
CA TYR A 56 -15.39 6.71 -9.78
C TYR A 56 -15.72 5.92 -11.06
N THR A 57 -14.75 5.19 -11.62
CA THR A 57 -14.95 4.47 -12.88
C THR A 57 -15.91 3.29 -12.74
N ILE A 58 -15.95 2.59 -11.59
CA ILE A 58 -16.95 1.54 -11.33
C ILE A 58 -18.36 2.14 -11.17
N THR A 59 -18.49 3.29 -10.50
CA THR A 59 -19.81 3.92 -10.33
C THR A 59 -20.38 4.54 -11.62
N HIS A 60 -19.53 4.76 -12.62
CA HIS A 60 -19.89 5.37 -13.91
C HIS A 60 -19.56 4.46 -15.10
N MET A 61 -19.76 3.13 -14.96
CA MET A 61 -19.42 2.15 -15.99
C MET A 61 -20.13 2.39 -17.32
N ASP A 62 -21.31 3.02 -17.29
CA ASP A 62 -22.08 3.36 -18.51
C ASP A 62 -21.42 4.46 -19.34
N SER A 63 -20.62 5.33 -18.73
CA SER A 63 -19.97 6.48 -19.37
C SER A 63 -18.47 6.30 -19.58
N VAL A 64 -17.84 5.34 -18.87
CA VAL A 64 -16.39 5.07 -18.91
C VAL A 64 -16.13 3.83 -19.76
N SER A 65 -15.20 3.92 -20.72
CA SER A 65 -14.88 2.76 -21.55
C SER A 65 -14.29 1.61 -20.71
N PRO A 66 -14.63 0.34 -21.01
CA PRO A 66 -14.10 -0.81 -20.25
C PRO A 66 -12.57 -0.87 -20.21
N SER A 67 -11.90 -0.44 -21.27
CA SER A 67 -10.44 -0.40 -21.35
C SER A 67 -9.83 0.61 -20.38
N VAL A 68 -10.40 1.81 -20.25
CA VAL A 68 -9.96 2.83 -19.31
C VAL A 68 -10.18 2.37 -17.87
N ASN A 69 -11.36 1.80 -17.58
CA ASN A 69 -11.65 1.24 -16.26
C ASN A 69 -10.64 0.16 -15.89
N ARG A 70 -10.37 -0.81 -16.78
CA ARG A 70 -9.38 -1.86 -16.56
C ARG A 70 -7.99 -1.32 -16.33
N LEU A 71 -7.53 -0.38 -17.18
CA LEU A 71 -6.20 0.21 -17.08
C LEU A 71 -6.00 0.94 -15.74
N LEU A 72 -7.00 1.71 -15.30
CA LEU A 72 -6.94 2.42 -14.03
C LEU A 72 -6.82 1.46 -12.83
N HIS A 73 -7.58 0.35 -12.85
CA HIS A 73 -7.49 -0.69 -11.84
C HIS A 73 -6.14 -1.41 -11.86
N GLN A 74 -5.57 -1.64 -13.03
CA GLN A 74 -4.22 -2.20 -13.15
C GLN A 74 -3.17 -1.29 -12.50
N PHE A 75 -3.24 0.02 -12.75
CA PHE A 75 -2.36 1.00 -12.11
C PHE A 75 -2.59 1.09 -10.60
N PHE A 76 -3.83 1.04 -10.15
CA PHE A 76 -4.16 1.01 -8.73
C PHE A 76 -3.56 -0.21 -8.03
N ILE A 77 -3.80 -1.42 -8.55
CA ILE A 77 -3.27 -2.67 -8.00
C ILE A 77 -1.73 -2.65 -7.98
N PHE A 78 -1.10 -2.20 -9.07
CA PHE A 78 0.35 -2.05 -9.12
C PHE A 78 0.86 -1.07 -8.05
N SER A 79 0.18 0.08 -7.87
CA SER A 79 0.56 1.08 -6.87
C SER A 79 0.46 0.54 -5.45
N VAL A 80 -0.58 -0.27 -5.12
CA VAL A 80 -0.70 -0.96 -3.82
C VAL A 80 0.52 -1.85 -3.56
N ILE A 81 0.91 -2.68 -4.55
CA ILE A 81 2.06 -3.59 -4.41
C ILE A 81 3.36 -2.81 -4.25
N MET A 82 3.51 -1.68 -4.97
CA MET A 82 4.67 -0.80 -4.82
C MET A 82 4.74 -0.14 -3.44
N VAL A 83 3.61 0.29 -2.87
CA VAL A 83 3.55 0.82 -1.49
C VAL A 83 4.02 -0.26 -0.50
N LEU A 84 3.55 -1.49 -0.63
CA LEU A 84 3.98 -2.62 0.22
C LEU A 84 5.49 -2.88 0.14
N PHE A 85 6.03 -2.92 -1.06
CA PHE A 85 7.45 -3.09 -1.28
C PHE A 85 8.28 -1.94 -0.69
N LEU A 86 7.85 -0.69 -0.90
CA LEU A 86 8.51 0.50 -0.35
C LEU A 86 8.44 0.53 1.17
N THR A 87 7.33 0.13 1.77
CA THR A 87 7.18 -0.02 3.22
C THR A 87 8.21 -1.02 3.77
N TYR A 88 8.31 -2.18 3.16
CA TYR A 88 9.33 -3.15 3.54
C TYR A 88 10.74 -2.57 3.45
N LEU A 89 11.07 -1.86 2.35
CA LEU A 89 12.38 -1.22 2.18
C LEU A 89 12.62 -0.14 3.25
N TYR A 90 11.61 0.65 3.58
CA TYR A 90 11.67 1.67 4.62
C TYR A 90 11.96 1.04 6.00
N ILE A 91 11.20 0.02 6.42
CA ILE A 91 11.42 -0.71 7.66
C ILE A 91 12.84 -1.27 7.71
N ARG A 92 13.31 -1.85 6.61
CA ARG A 92 14.66 -2.40 6.52
C ARG A 92 15.74 -1.33 6.66
N MET A 93 15.55 -0.14 6.07
CA MET A 93 16.49 0.98 6.20
C MET A 93 16.47 1.59 7.59
N LEU A 94 15.34 1.56 8.31
CA LEU A 94 15.26 1.93 9.71
C LEU A 94 16.03 0.95 10.60
N ALA A 95 15.86 -0.35 10.34
CA ALA A 95 16.50 -1.40 11.13
C ALA A 95 18.03 -1.50 10.89
N ASP A 96 18.50 -1.17 9.68
CA ASP A 96 19.91 -1.21 9.30
C ASP A 96 20.27 -0.09 8.30
N PRO A 97 20.51 1.14 8.80
CA PRO A 97 20.82 2.31 7.96
C PRO A 97 22.11 2.15 7.13
N GLN A 98 23.03 1.31 7.58
CA GLN A 98 24.31 1.05 6.89
C GLN A 98 24.21 -0.13 5.89
N SER A 99 23.10 -0.84 5.88
CA SER A 99 22.89 -1.97 4.96
C SER A 99 23.00 -1.50 3.52
N ARG A 100 24.08 -1.89 2.86
CA ARG A 100 24.11 -1.88 1.40
C ARG A 100 23.24 -3.05 0.93
N ILE A 101 22.04 -2.74 0.46
CA ILE A 101 21.21 -3.77 -0.18
C ILE A 101 21.99 -4.25 -1.38
N ARG A 102 22.59 -5.44 -1.24
CA ARG A 102 23.36 -6.07 -2.32
C ARG A 102 22.42 -6.26 -3.52
N SER A 103 22.82 -5.82 -4.70
CA SER A 103 22.01 -5.87 -5.92
C SER A 103 21.28 -7.21 -6.10
N LYS A 104 21.96 -8.35 -5.91
CA LYS A 104 21.33 -9.69 -5.99
C LYS A 104 20.17 -9.91 -5.01
N LYS A 105 20.21 -9.33 -3.79
CA LYS A 105 19.12 -9.46 -2.82
C LYS A 105 17.89 -8.62 -3.20
N ILE A 106 18.09 -7.47 -3.85
CA ILE A 106 16.97 -6.66 -4.36
C ILE A 106 16.16 -7.47 -5.37
N TRP A 107 16.81 -8.13 -6.32
CA TRP A 107 16.14 -8.91 -7.35
C TRP A 107 15.26 -10.01 -6.74
N VAL A 108 15.75 -10.73 -5.73
CA VAL A 108 14.96 -11.74 -5.01
C VAL A 108 13.75 -11.12 -4.32
N LEU A 109 13.92 -9.95 -3.73
CA LEU A 109 12.83 -9.22 -3.06
C LEU A 109 11.80 -8.64 -4.04
N MET A 110 12.18 -8.43 -5.30
CA MET A 110 11.29 -7.98 -6.36
C MET A 110 10.51 -9.12 -7.04
N VAL A 111 10.82 -10.38 -6.75
CA VAL A 111 10.11 -11.54 -7.35
C VAL A 111 8.59 -11.46 -7.14
N PRO A 112 8.05 -11.17 -5.92
CA PRO A 112 6.61 -11.00 -5.75
C PRO A 112 6.04 -9.86 -6.61
N VAL A 113 6.76 -8.75 -6.76
CA VAL A 113 6.37 -7.64 -7.64
C VAL A 113 6.34 -8.10 -9.11
N GLY A 114 7.34 -8.85 -9.54
CA GLY A 114 7.39 -9.38 -10.91
C GLY A 114 6.24 -10.33 -11.24
N ILE A 115 5.92 -11.26 -10.32
CA ILE A 115 4.77 -12.14 -10.45
C ILE A 115 3.47 -11.32 -10.50
N ALA A 116 3.35 -10.33 -9.63
CA ALA A 116 2.18 -9.46 -9.60
C ALA A 116 2.00 -8.66 -10.91
N VAL A 117 3.10 -8.19 -11.51
CA VAL A 117 3.04 -7.51 -12.82
C VAL A 117 2.53 -8.45 -13.91
N LEU A 118 2.99 -9.70 -13.92
CA LEU A 118 2.50 -10.70 -14.88
C LEU A 118 1.00 -10.97 -14.69
N GLU A 119 0.52 -11.08 -13.45
CA GLU A 119 -0.90 -11.24 -13.13
C GLU A 119 -1.71 -9.98 -13.49
N ILE A 120 -1.16 -8.78 -13.29
CA ILE A 120 -1.83 -7.52 -13.67
C ILE A 120 -2.03 -7.44 -15.18
N ILE A 121 -1.06 -7.91 -15.97
CA ILE A 121 -1.17 -7.89 -17.44
C ILE A 121 -2.15 -8.95 -17.94
N ASN A 122 -2.06 -10.18 -17.43
CA ASN A 122 -2.78 -11.35 -17.95
C ASN A 122 -4.00 -11.74 -17.12
N GLY A 123 -4.10 -11.27 -15.87
CA GLY A 123 -5.12 -11.68 -14.92
C GLY A 123 -6.51 -11.17 -15.25
N ARG A 124 -7.50 -11.86 -14.68
CA ARG A 124 -8.90 -11.47 -14.79
C ARG A 124 -9.30 -10.57 -13.65
N LEU A 125 -10.00 -9.49 -13.98
CA LEU A 125 -10.57 -8.53 -13.05
C LEU A 125 -12.05 -8.42 -13.31
N TYR A 126 -12.85 -8.51 -12.27
CA TYR A 126 -14.29 -8.38 -12.28
C TYR A 126 -14.69 -7.19 -11.42
N TYR A 127 -15.85 -6.61 -11.75
CA TYR A 127 -16.40 -5.44 -11.05
C TYR A 127 -17.75 -5.78 -10.48
N TYR A 128 -18.00 -5.29 -9.27
CA TYR A 128 -19.31 -5.36 -8.64
C TYR A 128 -19.80 -3.94 -8.39
N ASN A 129 -21.06 -3.68 -8.77
CA ASN A 129 -21.73 -2.42 -8.51
C ASN A 129 -23.24 -2.70 -8.40
N ASP A 130 -23.79 -2.47 -7.20
CA ASP A 130 -25.23 -2.58 -6.91
C ASP A 130 -25.88 -1.21 -6.65
N GLY A 131 -25.17 -0.11 -6.94
CA GLY A 131 -25.58 1.25 -6.65
C GLY A 131 -25.29 1.71 -5.23
N THR A 132 -25.07 0.80 -4.28
CA THR A 132 -24.68 1.11 -2.88
C THR A 132 -23.21 0.80 -2.63
N SER A 133 -22.69 -0.27 -3.20
CA SER A 133 -21.32 -0.76 -3.07
C SER A 133 -20.68 -0.93 -4.43
N ALA A 134 -19.44 -0.47 -4.56
CA ALA A 134 -18.66 -0.56 -5.79
C ALA A 134 -17.24 -1.04 -5.46
N TYR A 135 -16.84 -2.23 -5.96
CA TYR A 135 -15.51 -2.77 -5.75
C TYR A 135 -15.09 -3.72 -6.88
N SER A 136 -13.79 -3.96 -6.98
CA SER A 136 -13.23 -4.96 -7.90
C SER A 136 -12.83 -6.24 -7.17
N TYR A 137 -12.91 -7.39 -7.86
CA TYR A 137 -12.55 -8.70 -7.34
C TYR A 137 -11.95 -9.59 -8.42
N GLY A 138 -11.38 -10.73 -8.03
CA GLY A 138 -10.81 -11.70 -8.96
C GLY A 138 -9.33 -12.00 -8.70
N PRO A 139 -8.69 -12.83 -9.53
CA PRO A 139 -7.30 -13.28 -9.35
C PRO A 139 -6.31 -12.15 -9.18
N MET A 140 -6.48 -11.06 -9.94
CA MET A 140 -5.62 -9.87 -9.87
C MET A 140 -5.65 -9.23 -8.47
N VAL A 141 -6.80 -9.19 -7.81
CA VAL A 141 -6.95 -8.67 -6.44
C VAL A 141 -6.37 -9.64 -5.42
N ILE A 142 -6.49 -10.96 -5.62
CA ILE A 142 -5.90 -11.97 -4.75
C ILE A 142 -4.38 -11.81 -4.68
N THR A 143 -3.73 -11.44 -5.79
CA THR A 143 -2.28 -11.19 -5.83
C THR A 143 -1.87 -10.07 -4.88
N VAL A 144 -2.70 -9.04 -4.68
CA VAL A 144 -2.45 -7.97 -3.69
C VAL A 144 -2.38 -8.55 -2.28
N TYR A 145 -3.33 -9.41 -1.91
CA TYR A 145 -3.35 -10.05 -0.58
C TYR A 145 -2.15 -10.94 -0.37
N ALA A 146 -1.74 -11.71 -1.39
CA ALA A 146 -0.54 -12.55 -1.33
C ALA A 146 0.73 -11.70 -1.15
N CYS A 147 0.91 -10.64 -1.91
CA CYS A 147 2.02 -9.70 -1.75
C CYS A 147 1.97 -9.03 -0.37
N GLY A 148 0.79 -8.65 0.10
CA GLY A 148 0.57 -8.08 1.43
C GLY A 148 1.06 -9.00 2.53
N PHE A 149 0.70 -10.27 2.49
CA PHE A 149 1.20 -11.28 3.43
C PHE A 149 2.72 -11.40 3.38
N ILE A 150 3.30 -11.56 2.19
CA ILE A 150 4.75 -11.71 2.01
C ILE A 150 5.50 -10.52 2.58
N TYR A 151 5.14 -9.28 2.21
CA TYR A 151 5.85 -8.10 2.67
C TYR A 151 5.61 -7.78 4.14
N THR A 152 4.46 -8.17 4.72
CA THR A 152 4.22 -8.12 6.17
C THR A 152 5.21 -9.01 6.92
N VAL A 153 5.33 -10.27 6.53
CA VAL A 153 6.27 -11.21 7.16
C VAL A 153 7.73 -10.73 6.99
N LEU A 154 8.10 -10.27 5.80
CA LEU A 154 9.44 -9.73 5.54
C LEU A 154 9.71 -8.45 6.34
N GLY A 155 8.72 -7.57 6.52
CA GLY A 155 8.82 -6.34 7.30
C GLY A 155 9.04 -6.62 8.79
N ILE A 156 8.25 -7.51 9.37
CA ILE A 156 8.41 -7.96 10.76
C ILE A 156 9.79 -8.59 10.95
N ARG A 157 10.19 -9.51 10.08
CA ARG A 157 11.53 -10.12 10.12
C ARG A 157 12.64 -9.08 10.03
N ALA A 158 12.49 -8.06 9.19
CA ALA A 158 13.47 -6.99 9.05
C ALA A 158 13.60 -6.16 10.32
N ALA A 159 12.50 -5.87 11.03
CA ALA A 159 12.50 -5.12 12.29
C ALA A 159 13.27 -5.84 13.42
N PHE A 160 13.33 -7.18 13.37
CA PHE A 160 14.06 -8.00 14.36
C PHE A 160 15.44 -8.46 13.90
N HIS A 161 15.87 -8.13 12.68
CA HIS A 161 17.07 -8.73 12.07
C HIS A 161 18.40 -8.36 12.78
N ARG A 162 18.48 -7.21 13.42
CA ARG A 162 19.66 -6.78 14.18
C ARG A 162 19.27 -6.26 15.57
N GLU A 163 19.87 -6.82 16.60
CA GLU A 163 19.73 -6.31 17.95
C GLU A 163 20.52 -5.00 18.09
N GLY A 164 19.88 -4.01 18.71
CA GLY A 164 20.57 -2.79 19.18
C GLY A 164 20.42 -1.53 18.34
N ILE A 165 19.99 -1.57 17.05
CA ILE A 165 19.85 -0.35 16.23
C ILE A 165 18.51 0.33 16.49
N LEU A 166 17.41 -0.40 16.47
CA LEU A 166 16.10 0.12 16.85
C LEU A 166 15.88 -0.06 18.36
N SER A 167 15.44 1.01 19.03
CA SER A 167 14.99 0.93 20.41
C SER A 167 13.79 -0.03 20.54
N LYS A 168 13.55 -0.56 21.74
CA LYS A 168 12.38 -1.42 22.00
C LYS A 168 11.07 -0.73 21.59
N LYS A 169 10.94 0.57 21.87
CA LYS A 169 9.77 1.37 21.50
C LYS A 169 9.59 1.47 19.99
N GLN A 170 10.65 1.70 19.23
CA GLN A 170 10.61 1.78 17.77
C GLN A 170 10.26 0.43 17.14
N LYS A 171 10.85 -0.68 17.62
CA LYS A 171 10.49 -2.04 17.19
C LYS A 171 9.01 -2.32 17.42
N SER A 172 8.51 -2.00 18.61
CA SER A 172 7.10 -2.18 18.96
C SER A 172 6.19 -1.36 18.06
N SER A 173 6.51 -0.10 17.79
CA SER A 173 5.74 0.76 16.86
C SER A 173 5.67 0.20 15.45
N VAL A 174 6.81 -0.21 14.88
CA VAL A 174 6.87 -0.78 13.54
C VAL A 174 6.06 -2.07 13.45
N VAL A 175 6.21 -2.96 14.42
CA VAL A 175 5.49 -4.24 14.47
C VAL A 175 3.99 -4.00 14.63
N PHE A 176 3.61 -3.12 15.55
CA PHE A 176 2.20 -2.78 15.77
C PHE A 176 1.56 -2.19 14.51
N GLY A 177 2.20 -1.19 13.86
CA GLY A 177 1.69 -0.60 12.62
C GLY A 177 1.56 -1.64 11.49
N THR A 178 2.55 -2.53 11.35
CA THR A 178 2.55 -3.59 10.35
C THR A 178 1.42 -4.62 10.61
N ILE A 179 1.20 -5.00 11.87
CA ILE A 179 0.12 -5.91 12.26
C ILE A 179 -1.24 -5.24 12.06
N LEU A 180 -1.39 -3.99 12.48
CA LEU A 180 -2.62 -3.22 12.31
C LEU A 180 -3.02 -3.16 10.82
N TRP A 181 -2.06 -2.81 9.95
CA TRP A 181 -2.29 -2.81 8.51
C TRP A 181 -2.72 -4.18 8.00
N PHE A 182 -2.06 -5.26 8.46
CA PHE A 182 -2.39 -6.62 8.04
C PHE A 182 -3.81 -7.04 8.48
N VAL A 183 -4.22 -6.66 9.69
CA VAL A 183 -5.59 -6.88 10.17
C VAL A 183 -6.60 -6.14 9.29
N ILE A 184 -6.32 -4.88 8.94
CA ILE A 184 -7.17 -4.10 8.03
C ILE A 184 -7.25 -4.77 6.65
N LEU A 185 -6.15 -5.31 6.14
CA LEU A 185 -6.12 -6.06 4.89
C LEU A 185 -7.01 -7.32 4.94
N LEU A 186 -6.97 -8.07 6.05
CA LEU A 186 -7.82 -9.24 6.26
C LEU A 186 -9.30 -8.85 6.35
N VAL A 187 -9.61 -7.76 7.05
CA VAL A 187 -11.00 -7.23 7.12
C VAL A 187 -11.48 -6.86 5.71
N GLN A 188 -10.66 -6.18 4.91
CA GLN A 188 -11.01 -5.85 3.53
C GLN A 188 -11.17 -7.07 2.65
N MET A 189 -10.39 -8.14 2.87
CA MET A 189 -10.56 -9.40 2.14
C MET A 189 -11.92 -10.05 2.42
N CYS A 190 -12.41 -9.95 3.67
CA CYS A 190 -13.74 -10.44 4.06
C CYS A 190 -14.86 -9.50 3.63
N PHE A 191 -14.62 -8.19 3.61
CA PHE A 191 -15.58 -7.13 3.33
C PHE A 191 -15.03 -6.15 2.26
N PRO A 192 -14.91 -6.56 0.99
CA PRO A 192 -14.24 -5.78 -0.04
C PRO A 192 -14.88 -4.42 -0.32
N TYR A 193 -16.18 -4.27 -0.04
CA TYR A 193 -16.92 -3.03 -0.19
C TYR A 193 -16.49 -1.91 0.78
N LEU A 194 -15.74 -2.22 1.84
CA LEU A 194 -15.27 -1.21 2.80
C LEU A 194 -14.11 -0.38 2.25
N LEU A 195 -13.36 -0.87 1.26
CA LEU A 195 -12.26 -0.16 0.61
C LEU A 195 -11.24 0.45 1.61
N LEU A 196 -10.76 -0.38 2.55
CA LEU A 196 -9.95 0.06 3.70
C LEU A 196 -8.45 0.17 3.41
N SER A 197 -7.96 -0.25 2.24
CA SER A 197 -6.52 -0.33 1.92
C SER A 197 -5.79 1.00 2.14
N GLY A 198 -6.34 2.10 1.64
CA GLY A 198 -5.76 3.42 1.79
C GLY A 198 -5.70 3.89 3.25
N LEU A 199 -6.76 3.64 4.03
CA LEU A 199 -6.78 3.94 5.46
C LEU A 199 -5.74 3.12 6.21
N GLY A 200 -5.63 1.83 5.90
CA GLY A 200 -4.65 0.94 6.50
C GLY A 200 -3.22 1.40 6.28
N PHE A 201 -2.88 1.83 5.07
CA PHE A 201 -1.56 2.39 4.76
C PHE A 201 -1.29 3.69 5.53
N SER A 202 -2.26 4.58 5.64
CA SER A 202 -2.11 5.85 6.35
C SER A 202 -1.92 5.67 7.86
N LEU A 203 -2.55 4.65 8.45
CA LEU A 203 -2.41 4.34 9.89
C LEU A 203 -1.11 3.57 10.21
N MET A 204 -0.47 2.95 9.22
CA MET A 204 0.78 2.23 9.42
C MET A 204 2.00 3.18 9.54
N LEU A 205 1.93 4.40 9.00
CA LEU A 205 2.97 5.42 9.05
C LEU A 205 3.04 6.11 10.40
#